data_1b2b1bec85436f4919db3b3d9efe2b21
#
_entry.id   1b2b1bec85436f4919db3b3d9efe2b21
#
_cell.length_a   1.000
_cell.length_b   1.000
_cell.length_c   1.000
_cell.angle_alpha   90.00
_cell.angle_beta   90.00
_cell.angle_gamma   90.00
#
_symmetry.space_group_name_H-M   'P 1'
#
loop_
_entity.id
_entity.type
_entity.pdbx_description
1 polymer ?
#
loop_
_entity_poly.entity_id
_entity_poly.type
_entity_poly.pdbx_seq_one_letter_code
_entity_poly.pdbx_strand_id
1 'polypeptide(L)'
;MSFKCGIVGLPNVGKSTLFNALTSAGIQAENFPFCTIDPNTGIVNVPDKRLIQLKKIVNPEKVIPATVEFVDIAGLVSGASRGEGLGNKFLGHIRETQAIAHVVRCFENQKITHVNDKIDPLEDIEIIEMELILSDIETLEKAKESLNKKIKSGDKSIFLKLETIEKFLIGLAKGINARSIDCNEDDINLIKEFNLISLKPCLLYTSDAADDDHC
;
A
#
# COMPACT_ATOMS: atom_id res chain seq x y z
N MET A 1 17.26 -5.57 -1.44
CA MET A 1 15.80 -5.69 -1.22
C MET A 1 15.10 -4.89 -2.30
N SER A 2 14.11 -5.46 -3.01
CA SER A 2 13.29 -4.72 -3.95
C SER A 2 12.27 -3.86 -3.18
N PHE A 3 11.94 -2.69 -3.71
CA PHE A 3 10.89 -1.84 -3.15
C PHE A 3 9.53 -2.42 -3.59
N LYS A 4 8.67 -2.76 -2.62
CA LYS A 4 7.34 -3.32 -2.88
C LYS A 4 6.26 -2.25 -2.82
N CYS A 5 5.40 -2.17 -3.85
CA CYS A 5 4.26 -1.27 -3.93
C CYS A 5 2.98 -2.09 -4.11
N GLY A 6 2.02 -1.93 -3.20
CA GLY A 6 0.72 -2.58 -3.30
C GLY A 6 -0.26 -1.74 -4.10
N ILE A 7 -0.92 -2.34 -5.10
CA ILE A 7 -1.98 -1.67 -5.86
C ILE A 7 -3.31 -1.96 -5.17
N VAL A 8 -3.99 -0.90 -4.71
CA VAL A 8 -5.26 -0.98 -4.00
C VAL A 8 -6.34 -0.14 -4.69
N GLY A 9 -7.59 -0.41 -4.40
CA GLY A 9 -8.75 0.33 -4.90
C GLY A 9 -9.99 -0.54 -4.92
N LEU A 10 -11.15 0.04 -5.18
CA LEU A 10 -12.42 -0.69 -5.30
C LEU A 10 -12.40 -1.67 -6.48
N PRO A 11 -13.32 -2.65 -6.53
CA PRO A 11 -13.49 -3.49 -7.71
C PRO A 11 -13.81 -2.67 -8.97
N ASN A 12 -13.31 -3.13 -10.12
CA ASN A 12 -13.60 -2.55 -11.46
C ASN A 12 -13.12 -1.10 -11.68
N VAL A 13 -12.09 -0.65 -10.94
CA VAL A 13 -11.49 0.69 -11.12
C VAL A 13 -10.27 0.71 -12.06
N GLY A 14 -9.86 -0.46 -12.61
CA GLY A 14 -8.71 -0.54 -13.52
C GLY A 14 -7.41 -1.06 -12.88
N LYS A 15 -7.42 -1.59 -11.65
CA LYS A 15 -6.20 -2.11 -10.97
C LYS A 15 -5.44 -3.14 -11.80
N SER A 16 -6.13 -4.18 -12.25
CA SER A 16 -5.50 -5.26 -13.01
C SER A 16 -5.06 -4.80 -14.40
N THR A 17 -5.75 -3.82 -15.01
CA THR A 17 -5.32 -3.17 -16.25
C THR A 17 -4.00 -2.44 -16.03
N LEU A 18 -3.91 -1.62 -14.99
CA LEU A 18 -2.67 -0.93 -14.60
C LEU A 18 -1.54 -1.92 -14.28
N PHE A 19 -1.84 -2.96 -13.51
CA PHE A 19 -0.86 -3.99 -13.17
C PHE A 19 -0.32 -4.69 -14.43
N ASN A 20 -1.21 -5.10 -15.33
CA ASN A 20 -0.83 -5.73 -16.59
C ASN A 20 -0.02 -4.79 -17.49
N ALA A 21 -0.41 -3.52 -17.59
CA ALA A 21 0.32 -2.52 -18.37
C ALA A 21 1.76 -2.33 -17.82
N LEU A 22 1.91 -2.20 -16.51
CA LEU A 22 3.21 -2.06 -15.84
C LEU A 22 4.08 -3.31 -16.03
N THR A 23 3.50 -4.49 -15.84
CA THR A 23 4.25 -5.77 -15.91
C THR A 23 4.55 -6.18 -17.34
N SER A 24 3.64 -5.92 -18.30
CA SER A 24 3.87 -6.18 -19.73
C SER A 24 4.96 -5.28 -20.31
N ALA A 25 5.02 -4.02 -19.88
CA ALA A 25 6.10 -3.11 -20.27
C ALA A 25 7.46 -3.52 -19.68
N GLY A 26 7.47 -4.33 -18.61
CA GLY A 26 8.66 -4.81 -17.91
C GLY A 26 9.18 -6.16 -18.37
N ILE A 27 8.68 -6.73 -19.49
CA ILE A 27 9.03 -8.08 -19.97
C ILE A 27 10.55 -8.25 -20.17
N GLN A 28 11.25 -8.54 -19.11
CA GLN A 28 12.51 -9.27 -19.03
C GLN A 28 12.83 -9.68 -17.58
N ALA A 29 11.80 -10.07 -16.80
CA ALA A 29 11.97 -10.61 -15.45
C ALA A 29 12.64 -12.01 -15.44
N GLU A 30 12.88 -12.63 -16.58
CA GLU A 30 13.40 -13.99 -16.69
C GLU A 30 14.83 -14.18 -16.16
N ASN A 31 15.52 -13.12 -15.76
CA ASN A 31 16.94 -13.20 -15.37
C ASN A 31 17.24 -12.80 -13.92
N PHE A 32 16.23 -12.71 -13.04
CA PHE A 32 16.48 -12.49 -11.62
C PHE A 32 16.58 -13.82 -10.87
N PRO A 33 17.80 -14.26 -10.47
CA PRO A 33 17.94 -15.44 -9.61
C PRO A 33 17.28 -15.13 -8.25
N PHE A 34 16.46 -16.08 -7.75
CA PHE A 34 15.79 -16.04 -6.44
C PHE A 34 14.44 -15.30 -6.33
N CYS A 35 13.75 -14.98 -7.41
CA CYS A 35 12.36 -14.49 -7.32
C CYS A 35 11.38 -15.67 -7.39
N THR A 36 10.72 -15.97 -6.28
CA THR A 36 9.49 -16.76 -6.29
C THR A 36 8.39 -15.90 -6.87
N ILE A 37 7.87 -16.23 -8.04
CA ILE A 37 6.81 -15.44 -8.69
C ILE A 37 5.49 -15.87 -8.06
N ASP A 38 4.98 -15.06 -7.12
CA ASP A 38 3.58 -15.15 -6.73
C ASP A 38 2.71 -14.68 -7.88
N PRO A 39 1.57 -15.33 -8.16
CA PRO A 39 0.73 -15.05 -9.34
C PRO A 39 0.21 -13.62 -9.43
N ASN A 40 0.29 -12.84 -8.34
CA ASN A 40 -0.16 -11.45 -8.27
C ASN A 40 1.00 -10.46 -8.05
N THR A 41 2.22 -10.85 -8.40
CA THR A 41 3.41 -10.00 -8.20
C THR A 41 4.13 -9.78 -9.52
N GLY A 42 4.41 -8.52 -9.85
CA GLY A 42 5.16 -8.14 -11.05
C GLY A 42 6.39 -7.30 -10.71
N ILE A 43 7.55 -7.65 -11.27
CA ILE A 43 8.79 -6.90 -11.09
C ILE A 43 9.03 -6.02 -12.30
N VAL A 44 9.21 -4.72 -12.08
CA VAL A 44 9.39 -3.71 -13.12
C VAL A 44 10.73 -2.99 -12.91
N ASN A 45 11.50 -2.83 -13.98
CA ASN A 45 12.72 -2.04 -13.95
C ASN A 45 12.40 -0.54 -13.88
N VAL A 46 13.08 0.18 -12.99
CA VAL A 46 12.95 1.64 -12.91
C VAL A 46 13.73 2.28 -14.07
N PRO A 47 13.08 3.01 -14.98
CA PRO A 47 13.76 3.72 -16.05
C PRO A 47 14.63 4.84 -15.47
N ASP A 48 15.94 4.77 -15.67
CA ASP A 48 16.87 5.81 -15.22
C ASP A 48 17.81 6.24 -16.37
N LYS A 49 17.56 7.45 -16.88
CA LYS A 49 18.37 8.04 -17.97
C LYS A 49 19.84 8.19 -17.59
N ARG A 50 20.17 8.31 -16.29
CA ARG A 50 21.56 8.43 -15.82
C ARG A 50 22.34 7.13 -16.05
N LEU A 51 21.69 5.97 -15.89
CA LEU A 51 22.30 4.68 -16.16
C LEU A 51 22.73 4.54 -17.63
N ILE A 52 21.93 5.08 -18.56
CA ILE A 52 22.27 5.09 -20.00
C ILE A 52 23.52 5.92 -20.27
N GLN A 53 23.63 7.08 -19.60
CA GLN A 53 24.79 7.97 -19.75
C GLN A 53 26.05 7.34 -19.11
N LEU A 54 25.92 6.81 -17.92
CA LEU A 54 27.01 6.12 -17.19
C LEU A 54 27.52 4.91 -17.97
N LYS A 55 26.62 4.12 -18.58
CA LYS A 55 26.99 3.00 -19.45
C LYS A 55 27.95 3.42 -20.58
N LYS A 56 27.69 4.57 -21.20
CA LYS A 56 28.54 5.08 -22.29
C LYS A 56 29.95 5.49 -21.83
N ILE A 57 30.08 5.95 -20.57
CA ILE A 57 31.35 6.41 -20.00
C ILE A 57 32.17 5.22 -19.49
N VAL A 58 31.55 4.31 -18.76
CA VAL A 58 32.23 3.23 -18.02
C VAL A 58 32.36 1.97 -18.86
N ASN A 59 31.53 1.80 -19.89
CA ASN A 59 31.44 0.60 -20.74
C ASN A 59 31.41 -0.72 -19.94
N PRO A 60 30.47 -0.89 -18.99
CA PRO A 60 30.41 -2.06 -18.10
C PRO A 60 29.94 -3.30 -18.84
N GLU A 61 30.32 -4.48 -18.35
CA GLU A 61 29.83 -5.77 -18.87
C GLU A 61 28.31 -5.92 -18.69
N LYS A 62 27.76 -5.41 -17.60
CA LYS A 62 26.34 -5.49 -17.27
C LYS A 62 25.83 -4.22 -16.60
N VAL A 63 24.63 -3.78 -16.96
CA VAL A 63 23.91 -2.70 -16.28
C VAL A 63 22.71 -3.32 -15.56
N ILE A 64 22.62 -3.11 -14.26
CA ILE A 64 21.52 -3.62 -13.40
C ILE A 64 20.72 -2.42 -12.92
N PRO A 65 19.49 -2.18 -13.44
CA PRO A 65 18.63 -1.13 -12.95
C PRO A 65 18.06 -1.46 -11.56
N ALA A 66 17.60 -0.46 -10.86
CA ALA A 66 16.73 -0.65 -9.70
C ALA A 66 15.39 -1.26 -10.14
N THR A 67 14.75 -2.02 -9.25
CA THR A 67 13.46 -2.65 -9.54
C THR A 67 12.42 -2.26 -8.50
N VAL A 68 11.17 -2.17 -8.94
CA VAL A 68 9.98 -2.08 -8.09
C VAL A 68 9.16 -3.35 -8.27
N GLU A 69 8.72 -3.92 -7.18
CA GLU A 69 7.83 -5.06 -7.15
C GLU A 69 6.41 -4.55 -6.91
N PHE A 70 5.54 -4.68 -7.91
CA PHE A 70 4.12 -4.38 -7.78
C PHE A 70 3.37 -5.64 -7.34
N VAL A 71 2.47 -5.48 -6.37
CA VAL A 71 1.59 -6.54 -5.90
C VAL A 71 0.17 -6.12 -6.24
N ASP A 72 -0.49 -6.87 -7.15
CA ASP A 72 -1.93 -6.67 -7.42
C ASP A 72 -2.71 -7.24 -6.26
N ILE A 73 -3.27 -6.34 -5.48
CA ILE A 73 -4.04 -6.71 -4.31
C ILE A 73 -5.53 -6.67 -4.72
N ALA A 74 -6.21 -7.81 -4.68
CA ALA A 74 -7.62 -7.94 -5.05
C ALA A 74 -8.49 -6.83 -4.41
N GLY A 75 -9.55 -6.38 -5.11
CA GLY A 75 -10.30 -5.18 -4.71
C GLY A 75 -10.80 -5.18 -3.26
N LEU A 76 -10.50 -4.11 -2.55
CA LEU A 76 -11.10 -3.81 -1.25
C LEU A 76 -12.60 -3.58 -1.44
N VAL A 77 -13.41 -4.30 -0.67
CA VAL A 77 -14.84 -4.01 -0.53
C VAL A 77 -15.08 -3.46 0.87
N SER A 78 -16.05 -2.60 1.01
CA SER A 78 -16.50 -2.07 2.31
C SER A 78 -16.71 -3.22 3.31
N GLY A 79 -16.18 -3.10 4.53
CA GLY A 79 -16.26 -4.14 5.57
C GLY A 79 -15.09 -5.15 5.58
N ALA A 80 -14.07 -4.97 4.75
CA ALA A 80 -12.90 -5.86 4.73
C ALA A 80 -12.17 -5.91 6.09
N SER A 81 -12.21 -4.82 6.87
CA SER A 81 -11.63 -4.73 8.21
C SER A 81 -12.41 -5.50 9.27
N ARG A 82 -13.71 -5.78 9.05
CA ARG A 82 -14.58 -6.46 10.04
C ARG A 82 -14.47 -7.98 10.07
N GLY A 83 -13.51 -8.58 9.37
CA GLY A 83 -12.99 -9.90 9.75
C GLY A 83 -13.64 -11.12 9.14
N GLU A 84 -14.40 -11.04 8.06
CA GLU A 84 -14.84 -12.25 7.36
C GLU A 84 -13.83 -12.66 6.28
N GLY A 85 -12.83 -13.43 6.70
CA GLY A 85 -11.99 -14.34 5.90
C GLY A 85 -11.06 -13.73 4.85
N LEU A 86 -11.55 -13.08 3.81
CA LEU A 86 -10.75 -12.56 2.69
C LEU A 86 -10.13 -11.18 2.98
N GLY A 87 -10.80 -10.33 3.75
CA GLY A 87 -10.33 -8.99 4.08
C GLY A 87 -9.02 -8.97 4.87
N ASN A 88 -8.88 -9.87 5.85
CA ASN A 88 -7.66 -9.96 6.68
C ASN A 88 -6.43 -10.44 5.90
N LYS A 89 -6.60 -11.35 4.93
CA LYS A 89 -5.50 -11.78 4.04
C LYS A 89 -5.03 -10.63 3.16
N PHE A 90 -5.98 -9.88 2.64
CA PHE A 90 -5.75 -8.72 1.81
C PHE A 90 -4.95 -7.63 2.55
N LEU A 91 -5.40 -7.24 3.74
CA LEU A 91 -4.70 -6.26 4.59
C LEU A 91 -3.31 -6.76 4.99
N GLY A 92 -3.13 -8.08 5.15
CA GLY A 92 -1.83 -8.72 5.36
C GLY A 92 -0.85 -8.44 4.23
N HIS A 93 -1.27 -8.60 2.98
CA HIS A 93 -0.41 -8.31 1.81
C HIS A 93 -0.02 -6.83 1.72
N ILE A 94 -0.95 -5.89 2.03
CA ILE A 94 -0.61 -4.46 2.08
C ILE A 94 0.43 -4.19 3.18
N ARG A 95 0.35 -4.86 4.34
CA ARG A 95 1.32 -4.68 5.43
C ARG A 95 2.75 -5.00 5.02
N GLU A 96 2.94 -5.94 4.10
CA GLU A 96 4.26 -6.34 3.60
C GLU A 96 4.86 -5.38 2.57
N THR A 97 4.09 -4.41 2.06
CA THR A 97 4.56 -3.42 1.08
C THR A 97 5.16 -2.20 1.77
N GLN A 98 6.00 -1.42 1.05
CA GLN A 98 6.58 -0.17 1.54
C GLN A 98 5.78 1.06 1.13
N ALA A 99 4.97 0.95 0.07
CA ALA A 99 4.10 2.01 -0.41
C ALA A 99 2.80 1.44 -0.98
N ILE A 100 1.83 2.31 -1.20
CA ILE A 100 0.52 2.00 -1.76
C ILE A 100 0.31 2.84 -3.02
N ALA A 101 -0.14 2.21 -4.11
CA ALA A 101 -0.72 2.87 -5.27
C ALA A 101 -2.25 2.69 -5.20
N HIS A 102 -2.95 3.76 -4.87
CA HIS A 102 -4.40 3.76 -4.77
C HIS A 102 -5.00 4.15 -6.09
N VAL A 103 -5.63 3.19 -6.78
CA VAL A 103 -6.27 3.39 -8.09
C VAL A 103 -7.72 3.79 -7.89
N VAL A 104 -8.10 4.91 -8.48
CA VAL A 104 -9.44 5.51 -8.39
C VAL A 104 -10.00 5.72 -9.78
N ARG A 105 -11.24 5.31 -9.98
CA ARG A 105 -11.93 5.46 -11.26
C ARG A 105 -12.47 6.87 -11.41
N CYS A 106 -12.00 7.58 -12.43
CA CYS A 106 -12.43 8.94 -12.78
C CYS A 106 -13.15 9.04 -14.14
N PHE A 107 -13.53 7.92 -14.74
CA PHE A 107 -14.21 7.88 -16.04
C PHE A 107 -15.59 7.23 -15.96
N GLU A 108 -16.49 7.64 -16.86
CA GLU A 108 -17.82 7.06 -17.03
C GLU A 108 -17.81 6.00 -18.13
N ASN A 109 -18.24 4.77 -17.80
CA ASN A 109 -18.45 3.70 -18.78
C ASN A 109 -19.64 2.85 -18.34
N GLN A 110 -20.74 2.89 -19.11
CA GLN A 110 -21.96 2.15 -18.80
C GLN A 110 -21.80 0.63 -18.88
N LYS A 111 -20.76 0.11 -19.55
CA LYS A 111 -20.49 -1.33 -19.67
C LYS A 111 -19.76 -1.90 -18.45
N ILE A 112 -19.20 -1.04 -17.60
CA ILE A 112 -18.43 -1.44 -16.40
C ILE A 112 -19.25 -1.08 -15.18
N THR A 113 -19.75 -2.08 -14.47
CA THR A 113 -20.53 -1.89 -13.23
C THR A 113 -19.64 -1.31 -12.13
N HIS A 114 -20.09 -0.22 -11.49
CA HIS A 114 -19.48 0.30 -10.26
C HIS A 114 -20.12 -0.38 -9.03
N VAL A 115 -19.34 -0.57 -7.96
CA VAL A 115 -19.81 -1.25 -6.73
C VAL A 115 -20.95 -0.49 -6.06
N ASN A 116 -20.92 0.84 -6.14
CA ASN A 116 -21.93 1.73 -5.52
C ASN A 116 -22.96 2.25 -6.53
N ASP A 117 -23.08 1.67 -7.73
CA ASP A 117 -23.95 2.12 -8.83
C ASP A 117 -23.78 3.59 -9.24
N LYS A 118 -22.84 4.32 -8.61
CA LYS A 118 -22.50 5.72 -8.85
C LYS A 118 -20.98 5.86 -8.88
N ILE A 119 -20.47 6.63 -9.83
CA ILE A 119 -19.05 6.99 -9.88
C ILE A 119 -18.87 8.28 -9.07
N ASP A 120 -18.20 8.14 -7.92
CA ASP A 120 -17.83 9.26 -7.06
C ASP A 120 -16.40 9.03 -6.55
N PRO A 121 -15.39 9.58 -7.27
CA PRO A 121 -13.99 9.31 -6.93
C PRO A 121 -13.59 9.74 -5.51
N LEU A 122 -14.24 10.78 -4.95
CA LEU A 122 -13.94 11.24 -3.59
C LEU A 122 -14.49 10.25 -2.57
N GLU A 123 -15.73 9.79 -2.74
CA GLU A 123 -16.33 8.77 -1.90
C GLU A 123 -15.54 7.46 -1.96
N ASP A 124 -15.09 7.06 -3.15
CA ASP A 124 -14.27 5.86 -3.34
C ASP A 124 -12.93 5.94 -2.58
N ILE A 125 -12.29 7.12 -2.57
CA ILE A 125 -11.07 7.36 -1.79
C ILE A 125 -11.36 7.23 -0.30
N GLU A 126 -12.41 7.88 0.18
CA GLU A 126 -12.78 7.88 1.60
C GLU A 126 -13.10 6.47 2.11
N ILE A 127 -13.80 5.65 1.31
CA ILE A 127 -14.10 4.25 1.65
C ILE A 127 -12.80 3.45 1.86
N ILE A 128 -11.86 3.53 0.93
CA ILE A 128 -10.59 2.80 1.03
C ILE A 128 -9.76 3.32 2.21
N GLU A 129 -9.62 4.63 2.37
CA GLU A 129 -8.87 5.20 3.49
C GLU A 129 -9.46 4.79 4.84
N MET A 130 -10.79 4.77 4.96
CA MET A 130 -11.45 4.34 6.18
C MET A 130 -11.17 2.87 6.51
N GLU A 131 -11.18 1.97 5.52
CA GLU A 131 -10.85 0.56 5.74
C GLU A 131 -9.39 0.37 6.21
N LEU A 132 -8.45 1.14 5.65
CA LEU A 132 -7.05 1.11 6.08
C LEU A 132 -6.91 1.62 7.52
N ILE A 133 -7.59 2.72 7.87
CA ILE A 133 -7.63 3.30 9.21
C ILE A 133 -8.21 2.30 10.23
N LEU A 134 -9.34 1.69 9.91
CA LEU A 134 -9.98 0.71 10.81
C LEU A 134 -9.07 -0.49 11.09
N SER A 135 -8.36 -0.97 10.08
CA SER A 135 -7.36 -2.02 10.23
C SER A 135 -6.19 -1.62 11.16
N ASP A 136 -5.78 -0.35 11.08
CA ASP A 136 -4.70 0.17 11.93
C ASP A 136 -5.18 0.36 13.37
N ILE A 137 -6.42 0.81 13.58
CA ILE A 137 -7.04 0.90 14.91
C ILE A 137 -7.04 -0.49 15.57
N GLU A 138 -7.54 -1.52 14.88
CA GLU A 138 -7.56 -2.89 15.41
C GLU A 138 -6.15 -3.38 15.80
N THR A 139 -5.15 -3.05 14.99
CA THR A 139 -3.75 -3.41 15.25
C THR A 139 -3.22 -2.74 16.51
N LEU A 140 -3.47 -1.44 16.67
CA LEU A 140 -3.00 -0.67 17.82
C LEU A 140 -3.76 -1.03 19.10
N GLU A 141 -5.06 -1.33 19.03
CA GLU A 141 -5.83 -1.78 20.18
C GLU A 141 -5.29 -3.10 20.72
N LYS A 142 -5.03 -4.09 19.85
CA LYS A 142 -4.39 -5.37 20.24
C LYS A 142 -3.01 -5.16 20.85
N ALA A 143 -2.21 -4.25 20.26
CA ALA A 143 -0.90 -3.89 20.79
C ALA A 143 -1.00 -3.25 22.18
N LYS A 144 -1.93 -2.31 22.37
CA LYS A 144 -2.21 -1.64 23.63
C LYS A 144 -2.59 -2.64 24.73
N GLU A 145 -3.49 -3.58 24.43
CA GLU A 145 -3.88 -4.63 25.37
C GLU A 145 -2.70 -5.51 25.78
N SER A 146 -1.86 -5.91 24.80
CA SER A 146 -0.66 -6.70 25.06
C SER A 146 0.35 -5.99 25.95
N LEU A 147 0.60 -4.68 25.69
CA LEU A 147 1.54 -3.87 26.46
C LEU A 147 1.01 -3.59 27.86
N ASN A 148 -0.30 -3.35 28.04
CA ASN A 148 -0.91 -3.15 29.34
C ASN A 148 -0.72 -4.37 30.29
N LYS A 149 -0.73 -5.59 29.75
CA LYS A 149 -0.44 -6.81 30.52
C LYS A 149 1.03 -6.86 30.99
N LYS A 150 1.94 -6.15 30.31
CA LYS A 150 3.38 -6.10 30.63
C LYS A 150 3.78 -4.93 31.53
N ILE A 151 2.91 -3.96 31.78
CA ILE A 151 3.19 -2.75 32.59
C ILE A 151 3.67 -3.08 34.02
N LYS A 152 3.36 -4.26 34.55
CA LYS A 152 3.77 -4.69 35.89
C LYS A 152 5.30 -4.70 36.11
N SER A 153 6.11 -4.55 35.07
CA SER A 153 7.57 -4.53 35.13
C SER A 153 8.19 -3.14 35.42
N GLY A 154 7.39 -2.05 35.42
CA GLY A 154 7.89 -0.69 35.70
C GLY A 154 8.78 -0.10 34.59
N ASP A 155 8.79 -0.66 33.39
CA ASP A 155 9.64 -0.23 32.28
C ASP A 155 9.10 1.05 31.66
N LYS A 156 9.90 2.15 31.74
CA LYS A 156 9.57 3.45 31.15
C LYS A 156 9.33 3.38 29.64
N SER A 157 9.99 2.47 28.94
CA SER A 157 9.86 2.34 27.47
C SER A 157 8.45 1.89 27.10
N ILE A 158 7.80 1.07 27.92
CA ILE A 158 6.42 0.61 27.70
C ILE A 158 5.43 1.77 27.85
N PHE A 159 5.66 2.68 28.83
CA PHE A 159 4.81 3.85 29.03
C PHE A 159 4.85 4.79 27.82
N LEU A 160 6.06 5.12 27.34
CA LEU A 160 6.23 5.97 26.15
C LEU A 160 5.53 5.36 24.90
N LYS A 161 5.70 4.05 24.72
CA LYS A 161 5.04 3.33 23.62
C LYS A 161 3.53 3.37 23.72
N LEU A 162 2.97 3.21 24.91
CA LEU A 162 1.52 3.32 25.14
C LEU A 162 1.00 4.74 24.88
N GLU A 163 1.71 5.75 25.33
CA GLU A 163 1.36 7.15 25.06
C GLU A 163 1.34 7.44 23.56
N THR A 164 2.35 6.97 22.83
CA THR A 164 2.39 7.08 21.37
C THR A 164 1.23 6.33 20.71
N ILE A 165 0.93 5.09 21.13
CA ILE A 165 -0.22 4.34 20.62
C ILE A 165 -1.53 5.09 20.85
N GLU A 166 -1.75 5.67 22.03
CA GLU A 166 -2.95 6.45 22.32
C GLU A 166 -3.08 7.68 21.43
N LYS A 167 -1.98 8.40 21.22
CA LYS A 167 -1.93 9.55 20.30
C LYS A 167 -2.38 9.15 18.89
N PHE A 168 -1.86 8.04 18.36
CA PHE A 168 -2.26 7.53 17.05
C PHE A 168 -3.72 7.06 17.02
N LEU A 169 -4.20 6.35 18.03
CA LEU A 169 -5.59 5.92 18.13
C LEU A 169 -6.57 7.10 18.13
N ILE A 170 -6.23 8.19 18.83
CA ILE A 170 -7.06 9.41 18.85
C ILE A 170 -7.14 10.04 17.45
N GLY A 171 -6.02 10.09 16.72
CA GLY A 171 -5.99 10.62 15.36
C GLY A 171 -6.78 9.75 14.38
N LEU A 172 -6.54 8.44 14.41
CA LEU A 172 -7.23 7.46 13.56
C LEU A 172 -8.73 7.43 13.81
N ALA A 173 -9.18 7.52 15.09
CA ALA A 173 -10.58 7.58 15.44
C ALA A 173 -11.30 8.83 14.88
N LYS A 174 -10.58 9.88 14.54
CA LYS A 174 -11.08 11.08 13.85
C LYS A 174 -11.07 10.95 12.32
N GLY A 175 -10.70 9.80 11.77
CA GLY A 175 -10.55 9.58 10.34
C GLY A 175 -9.24 10.16 9.75
N ILE A 176 -8.25 10.51 10.60
CA ILE A 176 -6.97 11.03 10.13
C ILE A 176 -6.02 9.85 9.85
N ASN A 177 -5.50 9.75 8.63
CA ASN A 177 -4.49 8.74 8.29
C ASN A 177 -3.26 8.89 9.20
N ALA A 178 -2.63 7.77 9.59
CA ALA A 178 -1.46 7.78 10.46
C ALA A 178 -0.30 8.66 9.93
N ARG A 179 -0.12 8.72 8.60
CA ARG A 179 0.87 9.59 7.94
C ARG A 179 0.62 11.09 8.10
N SER A 180 -0.60 11.50 8.47
CA SER A 180 -1.03 12.89 8.63
C SER A 180 -1.18 13.31 10.10
N ILE A 181 -0.93 12.39 11.04
CA ILE A 181 -0.94 12.70 12.47
C ILE A 181 0.34 13.47 12.80
N ASP A 182 0.19 14.61 13.49
CA ASP A 182 1.33 15.40 13.95
C ASP A 182 2.13 14.63 15.00
N CYS A 183 3.38 14.27 14.68
CA CYS A 183 4.23 13.42 15.49
C CYS A 183 5.72 13.70 15.18
N ASN A 184 6.59 13.39 16.15
CA ASN A 184 8.02 13.53 16.00
C ASN A 184 8.67 12.21 15.52
N GLU A 185 9.99 12.24 15.27
CA GLU A 185 10.73 11.05 14.82
C GLU A 185 10.73 9.92 15.85
N ASP A 186 10.74 10.24 17.14
CA ASP A 186 10.69 9.24 18.21
C ASP A 186 9.34 8.53 18.23
N ASP A 187 8.22 9.25 18.05
CA ASP A 187 6.89 8.68 17.90
C ASP A 187 6.86 7.68 16.71
N ILE A 188 7.41 8.10 15.56
CA ILE A 188 7.48 7.23 14.37
C ILE A 188 8.30 5.98 14.62
N ASN A 189 9.44 6.09 15.30
CA ASN A 189 10.29 4.96 15.62
C ASN A 189 9.59 3.96 16.57
N LEU A 190 8.82 4.45 17.54
CA LEU A 190 8.06 3.63 18.48
C LEU A 190 6.88 2.90 17.80
N ILE A 191 6.24 3.54 16.81
CA ILE A 191 5.06 2.97 16.14
C ILE A 191 5.42 2.06 14.94
N LYS A 192 6.64 2.18 14.41
CA LYS A 192 7.11 1.50 13.19
C LYS A 192 6.95 -0.02 13.23
N GLU A 193 7.13 -0.64 14.40
CA GLU A 193 7.02 -2.09 14.56
C GLU A 193 5.61 -2.64 14.26
N PHE A 194 4.58 -1.80 14.35
CA PHE A 194 3.18 -2.21 14.11
C PHE A 194 2.82 -2.23 12.63
N ASN A 195 3.70 -1.76 11.75
CA ASN A 195 3.52 -1.74 10.30
C ASN A 195 2.15 -1.18 9.89
N LEU A 196 1.79 -0.02 10.44
CA LEU A 196 0.52 0.64 10.13
C LEU A 196 0.40 0.90 8.63
N ILE A 197 -0.75 0.56 8.08
CA ILE A 197 -1.01 0.65 6.65
C ILE A 197 -1.20 2.11 6.24
N SER A 198 -1.97 2.88 7.01
CA SER A 198 -2.24 4.29 6.73
C SER A 198 -1.04 5.21 7.02
N LEU A 199 0.07 4.67 7.59
CA LEU A 199 1.35 5.37 7.75
C LEU A 199 2.18 5.34 6.47
N LYS A 200 1.94 4.37 5.58
CA LYS A 200 2.73 4.19 4.33
C LYS A 200 2.52 5.35 3.36
N PRO A 201 3.55 5.70 2.57
CA PRO A 201 3.36 6.59 1.42
C PRO A 201 2.27 6.04 0.50
N CYS A 202 1.35 6.91 0.09
CA CYS A 202 0.25 6.57 -0.80
C CYS A 202 0.30 7.46 -2.05
N LEU A 203 0.45 6.82 -3.21
CA LEU A 203 0.31 7.46 -4.52
C LEU A 203 -1.14 7.29 -4.96
N LEU A 204 -1.85 8.39 -5.18
CA LEU A 204 -3.17 8.37 -5.79
C LEU A 204 -2.99 8.32 -7.31
N TYR A 205 -3.53 7.28 -7.94
CA TYR A 205 -3.57 7.10 -9.39
C TYR A 205 -5.01 7.18 -9.87
N THR A 206 -5.30 8.19 -10.67
CA THR A 206 -6.62 8.38 -11.28
C THR A 206 -6.65 7.72 -12.65
N SER A 207 -7.50 6.71 -12.83
CA SER A 207 -7.73 6.10 -14.13
C SER A 207 -8.73 6.94 -14.93
N ASP A 208 -8.50 7.10 -16.24
CA ASP A 208 -9.41 7.75 -17.17
C ASP A 208 -9.70 6.87 -18.39
N ALA A 209 -10.70 7.24 -19.21
CA ALA A 209 -11.11 6.46 -20.37
C ALA A 209 -10.04 6.38 -21.47
N ALA A 210 -9.04 7.25 -21.47
CA ALA A 210 -7.95 7.23 -22.45
C ALA A 210 -6.93 6.11 -22.17
N ASP A 211 -6.83 5.65 -20.92
CA ASP A 211 -5.98 4.52 -20.55
C ASP A 211 -6.54 3.17 -21.03
N ASP A 212 -7.84 3.10 -21.32
CA ASP A 212 -8.52 1.86 -21.77
C ASP A 212 -8.43 1.63 -23.29
N ASP A 213 -8.15 2.68 -24.10
CA ASP A 213 -8.10 2.58 -25.57
C ASP A 213 -6.75 2.10 -26.14
N HIS A 214 -5.77 1.81 -25.27
CA HIS A 214 -4.41 1.39 -25.64
C HIS A 214 -4.05 -0.04 -25.19
N CYS A 215 -5.05 -0.89 -24.88
CA CYS A 215 -4.87 -2.31 -24.62
C CYS A 215 -5.32 -3.18 -25.78
#